data_29ce1aefb0fe4216c685e39b2689d8d2
#
_entry.id   29ce1aefb0fe4216c685e39b2689d8d2
#
_cell.length_a   1.000
_cell.length_b   1.000
_cell.length_c   1.000
_cell.angle_alpha   90.00
_cell.angle_beta   90.00
_cell.angle_gamma   90.00
#
_symmetry.space_group_name_H-M   'P 1'
#
loop_
_entity.id
_entity.type
_entity.pdbx_description
1 polymer ?
#
loop_
_entity_poly.entity_id
_entity_poly.type
_entity_poly.pdbx_seq_one_letter_code
_entity_poly.pdbx_strand_id
1 'polypeptide(L)'
;MKKIITFFVILSVLLASALPASAADGKVTYSGNAGNFVFEPGTEHSVTDLFPNFKGVMPGDTITQKITVKNDANDKVKVKLYIRSLGAQEGSAEFLSQLGLKVQKSEENEMGYMFDAAASETAQLTDWVYLGILYSGGEVNLDVSLTVPVELDNQFQNQIGYLDWEFRIEEFPAEPDDPQPPQTGDTTPVGLWIGAMAVSAFIIIILLFFKKKEQQEA
;
A
#
# COMPACT_ATOMS: atom_id res chain seq x y z
N MET A 1 23.54 -24.47 -31.75
CA MET A 1 22.60 -24.87 -30.69
C MET A 1 23.00 -24.35 -29.31
N LYS A 2 24.22 -24.57 -28.81
CA LYS A 2 24.62 -24.07 -27.47
C LYS A 2 24.42 -22.55 -27.30
N LYS A 3 24.79 -21.71 -28.28
CA LYS A 3 24.63 -20.25 -28.22
C LYS A 3 23.17 -19.77 -28.17
N ILE A 4 22.22 -20.51 -28.80
CA ILE A 4 20.80 -20.20 -28.80
C ILE A 4 20.20 -20.52 -27.41
N ILE A 5 20.60 -21.64 -26.82
CA ILE A 5 20.15 -22.04 -25.47
C ILE A 5 20.68 -21.04 -24.43
N THR A 6 21.93 -20.61 -24.54
CA THR A 6 22.51 -19.58 -23.65
C THR A 6 21.75 -18.25 -23.77
N PHE A 7 21.39 -17.83 -25.00
CA PHE A 7 20.64 -16.62 -25.24
C PHE A 7 19.24 -16.67 -24.58
N PHE A 8 18.51 -17.80 -24.71
CA PHE A 8 17.20 -17.98 -24.06
C PHE A 8 17.29 -18.04 -22.53
N VAL A 9 18.34 -18.63 -21.97
CA VAL A 9 18.55 -18.65 -20.51
C VAL A 9 18.86 -17.24 -19.99
N ILE A 10 19.69 -16.46 -20.67
CA ILE A 10 19.97 -15.07 -20.29
C ILE A 10 18.71 -14.21 -20.42
N LEU A 11 17.93 -14.37 -21.47
CA LEU A 11 16.68 -13.64 -21.69
C LEU A 11 15.64 -13.97 -20.61
N SER A 12 15.51 -15.24 -20.20
CA SER A 12 14.58 -15.63 -19.12
C SER A 12 15.00 -15.10 -17.75
N VAL A 13 16.29 -15.01 -17.46
CA VAL A 13 16.82 -14.39 -16.23
C VAL A 13 16.59 -12.88 -16.23
N LEU A 14 16.76 -12.21 -17.37
CA LEU A 14 16.47 -10.78 -17.52
C LEU A 14 14.96 -10.45 -17.38
N LEU A 15 14.07 -11.30 -17.90
CA LEU A 15 12.64 -11.12 -17.71
C LEU A 15 12.19 -11.37 -16.24
N ALA A 16 12.85 -12.28 -15.53
CA ALA A 16 12.55 -12.57 -14.13
C ALA A 16 12.98 -11.45 -13.17
N SER A 17 13.92 -10.59 -13.59
CA SER A 17 14.41 -9.47 -12.78
C SER A 17 13.61 -8.16 -12.95
N ALA A 18 12.66 -8.10 -13.87
CA ALA A 18 11.75 -6.96 -14.04
C ALA A 18 10.53 -7.10 -13.11
N LEU A 19 10.78 -7.24 -11.80
CA LEU A 19 9.72 -7.01 -10.82
C LEU A 19 9.47 -5.50 -10.79
N PRO A 20 8.23 -5.03 -11.02
CA PRO A 20 7.93 -3.62 -10.80
C PRO A 20 8.27 -3.31 -9.35
N ALA A 21 9.09 -2.31 -9.10
CA ALA A 21 9.21 -1.71 -7.79
C ALA A 21 7.84 -1.07 -7.49
N SER A 22 6.97 -1.82 -6.85
CA SER A 22 5.72 -1.28 -6.33
C SER A 22 6.10 -0.35 -5.20
N ALA A 23 5.78 0.92 -5.33
CA ALA A 23 5.80 1.82 -4.20
C ALA A 23 4.95 1.19 -3.08
N ALA A 24 5.50 1.10 -1.89
CA ALA A 24 4.79 0.49 -0.77
C ALA A 24 3.73 1.48 -0.28
N ASP A 25 2.46 1.18 -0.54
CA ASP A 25 1.34 1.95 -0.01
C ASP A 25 1.15 1.66 1.48
N GLY A 26 0.68 2.68 2.22
CA GLY A 26 0.32 2.52 3.61
C GLY A 26 -0.99 1.75 3.76
N LYS A 27 -1.12 0.96 4.83
CA LYS A 27 -2.34 0.22 5.12
C LYS A 27 -2.65 0.20 6.60
N VAL A 28 -3.92 0.43 6.91
CA VAL A 28 -4.47 0.34 8.26
C VAL A 28 -5.57 -0.70 8.24
N THR A 29 -5.43 -1.77 9.02
CA THR A 29 -6.41 -2.87 9.06
C THR A 29 -7.05 -2.94 10.44
N TYR A 30 -8.38 -2.90 10.48
CA TYR A 30 -9.16 -3.24 11.65
C TYR A 30 -9.55 -4.72 11.60
N SER A 31 -9.14 -5.50 12.61
CA SER A 31 -9.31 -6.96 12.64
C SER A 31 -10.47 -7.46 13.52
N GLY A 32 -11.28 -6.56 14.06
CA GLY A 32 -12.43 -6.94 14.89
C GLY A 32 -12.11 -7.24 16.36
N ASN A 33 -10.90 -6.96 16.83
CA ASN A 33 -10.50 -7.17 18.22
C ASN A 33 -10.33 -5.84 18.96
N ALA A 34 -11.37 -5.42 19.69
CA ALA A 34 -11.33 -4.36 20.70
C ALA A 34 -10.58 -3.08 20.29
N GLY A 35 -10.82 -2.58 19.06
CA GLY A 35 -10.23 -1.33 18.59
C GLY A 35 -8.76 -1.42 18.19
N ASN A 36 -8.21 -2.61 18.02
CA ASN A 36 -6.85 -2.77 17.56
C ASN A 36 -6.75 -2.60 16.04
N PHE A 37 -5.94 -1.63 15.63
CA PHE A 37 -5.53 -1.44 14.25
C PHE A 37 -4.15 -2.04 14.02
N VAL A 38 -3.98 -2.66 12.86
CA VAL A 38 -2.68 -3.10 12.36
C VAL A 38 -2.22 -2.14 11.29
N PHE A 39 -1.02 -1.59 11.44
CA PHE A 39 -0.41 -0.62 10.53
C PHE A 39 0.67 -1.33 9.71
N GLU A 40 0.66 -1.11 8.41
CA GLU A 40 1.62 -1.70 7.46
C GLU A 40 2.05 -0.64 6.43
N PRO A 41 3.24 -0.72 5.87
CA PRO A 41 4.27 -1.75 6.10
C PRO A 41 5.13 -1.49 7.34
N GLY A 42 5.04 -0.30 7.96
CA GLY A 42 6.03 0.18 8.92
C GLY A 42 7.38 0.51 8.25
N THR A 43 8.29 1.08 8.99
CA THR A 43 9.67 1.36 8.54
C THR A 43 10.65 1.10 9.69
N GLU A 44 11.95 1.25 9.41
CA GLU A 44 12.99 1.22 10.47
C GLU A 44 12.82 2.34 11.50
N HIS A 45 12.08 3.39 11.18
CA HIS A 45 11.83 4.53 12.05
C HIS A 45 10.62 4.33 12.97
N SER A 46 9.60 3.62 12.51
CA SER A 46 8.41 3.28 13.31
C SER A 46 7.67 2.07 12.73
N VAL A 47 7.24 1.16 13.60
CA VAL A 47 6.40 0.01 13.22
C VAL A 47 4.99 0.41 12.76
N THR A 48 4.57 1.63 13.08
CA THR A 48 3.27 2.19 12.68
C THR A 48 3.39 3.20 11.55
N ASP A 49 4.57 3.32 10.93
CA ASP A 49 4.79 4.27 9.85
C ASP A 49 3.97 3.89 8.60
N LEU A 50 3.08 4.81 8.21
CA LEU A 50 2.22 4.68 7.05
C LEU A 50 2.83 5.32 5.79
N PHE A 51 3.98 6.00 5.90
CA PHE A 51 4.54 6.85 4.86
C PHE A 51 5.92 6.40 4.36
N PRO A 52 6.08 5.14 3.92
CA PRO A 52 7.39 4.65 3.45
C PRO A 52 7.91 5.44 2.23
N ASN A 53 7.00 5.98 1.41
CA ASN A 53 7.38 6.71 0.20
C ASN A 53 7.80 8.16 0.48
N PHE A 54 7.55 8.69 1.68
CA PHE A 54 7.93 10.06 2.06
C PHE A 54 9.32 10.11 2.71
N LYS A 55 10.21 9.18 2.35
CA LYS A 55 11.58 9.11 2.82
C LYS A 55 12.54 9.57 1.72
N GLY A 56 13.61 10.25 2.14
CA GLY A 56 14.64 10.71 1.21
C GLY A 56 14.16 11.75 0.20
N VAL A 57 13.14 12.53 0.56
CA VAL A 57 12.59 13.60 -0.28
C VAL A 57 13.57 14.76 -0.42
N MET A 58 13.50 15.48 -1.52
CA MET A 58 14.36 16.62 -1.84
C MET A 58 13.53 17.90 -2.06
N PRO A 59 14.14 19.09 -1.88
CA PRO A 59 13.48 20.35 -2.23
C PRO A 59 12.92 20.33 -3.65
N GLY A 60 11.65 20.70 -3.79
CA GLY A 60 10.90 20.71 -5.04
C GLY A 60 10.11 19.43 -5.30
N ASP A 61 10.25 18.39 -4.50
CA ASP A 61 9.49 17.14 -4.67
C ASP A 61 8.01 17.34 -4.32
N THR A 62 7.17 16.66 -5.09
CA THR A 62 5.77 16.41 -4.73
C THR A 62 5.50 14.93 -4.93
N ILE A 63 5.21 14.25 -3.84
CA ILE A 63 5.03 12.78 -3.82
C ILE A 63 3.65 12.48 -3.29
N THR A 64 2.94 11.59 -3.99
CA THR A 64 1.64 11.09 -3.55
C THR A 64 1.75 9.63 -3.16
N GLN A 65 1.16 9.27 -2.04
CA GLN A 65 1.07 7.91 -1.53
C GLN A 65 -0.38 7.59 -1.19
N LYS A 66 -0.80 6.38 -1.45
CA LYS A 66 -2.10 5.88 -1.03
C LYS A 66 -2.01 5.27 0.37
N ILE A 67 -3.06 5.50 1.18
CA ILE A 67 -3.29 4.77 2.43
C ILE A 67 -4.64 4.09 2.32
N THR A 68 -4.65 2.77 2.42
CA THR A 68 -5.86 1.96 2.44
C THR A 68 -6.25 1.65 3.89
N VAL A 69 -7.46 2.03 4.29
CA VAL A 69 -8.02 1.66 5.59
C VAL A 69 -9.10 0.61 5.38
N LYS A 70 -8.91 -0.58 5.96
CA LYS A 70 -9.73 -1.77 5.71
C LYS A 70 -10.41 -2.27 6.98
N ASN A 71 -11.67 -2.67 6.86
CA ASN A 71 -12.36 -3.48 7.86
C ASN A 71 -12.20 -4.97 7.52
N ASP A 72 -11.34 -5.67 8.26
CA ASP A 72 -11.11 -7.12 8.13
C ASP A 72 -11.77 -7.92 9.25
N ALA A 73 -12.72 -7.30 9.99
CA ALA A 73 -13.56 -7.98 10.96
C ALA A 73 -14.47 -9.03 10.28
N ASN A 74 -15.00 -9.94 11.06
CA ASN A 74 -15.89 -10.98 10.54
C ASN A 74 -17.18 -10.40 9.91
N ASP A 75 -17.88 -11.20 9.11
CA ASP A 75 -19.05 -10.83 8.29
C ASP A 75 -20.26 -10.28 9.05
N LYS A 76 -20.19 -10.20 10.38
CA LYS A 76 -21.31 -9.73 11.22
C LYS A 76 -21.09 -8.34 11.79
N VAL A 77 -20.03 -7.64 11.37
CA VAL A 77 -19.64 -6.34 11.89
C VAL A 77 -19.47 -5.34 10.77
N LYS A 78 -20.19 -4.23 10.85
CA LYS A 78 -19.94 -3.02 10.09
C LYS A 78 -19.40 -1.93 11.02
N VAL A 79 -18.51 -1.08 10.52
CA VAL A 79 -17.87 -0.05 11.33
C VAL A 79 -18.06 1.33 10.71
N LYS A 80 -18.32 2.33 11.53
CA LYS A 80 -18.09 3.72 11.18
C LYS A 80 -16.64 4.05 11.48
N LEU A 81 -15.95 4.57 10.49
CA LEU A 81 -14.52 4.89 10.57
C LEU A 81 -14.32 6.39 10.67
N TYR A 82 -13.40 6.81 11.52
CA TYR A 82 -13.01 8.20 11.73
C TYR A 82 -11.49 8.32 11.76
N ILE A 83 -10.99 9.49 11.35
CA ILE A 83 -9.58 9.89 11.45
C ILE A 83 -9.46 11.23 12.16
N ARG A 84 -8.37 11.44 12.88
CA ARG A 84 -7.91 12.77 13.32
C ARG A 84 -6.40 12.85 13.29
N SER A 85 -5.88 14.08 13.25
CA SER A 85 -4.45 14.38 13.41
C SER A 85 -4.20 14.99 14.78
N LEU A 86 -3.15 14.55 15.44
CA LEU A 86 -2.59 15.19 16.63
C LEU A 86 -1.47 16.18 16.28
N GLY A 87 -1.13 16.30 14.99
CA GLY A 87 -0.07 17.17 14.50
C GLY A 87 1.31 16.55 14.66
N ALA A 88 2.31 17.38 14.66
CA ALA A 88 3.71 16.97 14.78
C ALA A 88 4.05 16.50 16.19
N GLN A 89 4.79 15.41 16.30
CA GLN A 89 5.40 14.98 17.57
C GLN A 89 6.45 15.97 18.05
N GLU A 90 6.79 15.88 19.35
CA GLU A 90 7.83 16.71 19.95
C GLU A 90 9.16 16.62 19.18
N GLY A 91 9.74 17.77 18.85
CA GLY A 91 10.97 17.87 18.05
C GLY A 91 10.78 17.81 16.53
N SER A 92 9.58 17.48 16.03
CA SER A 92 9.31 17.39 14.59
C SER A 92 8.64 18.64 14.00
N ALA A 93 8.07 19.50 14.85
CA ALA A 93 7.20 20.59 14.42
C ALA A 93 7.89 21.60 13.49
N GLU A 94 9.16 21.96 13.77
CA GLU A 94 9.91 22.93 12.97
C GLU A 94 10.10 22.42 11.52
N PHE A 95 10.56 21.19 11.35
CA PHE A 95 10.76 20.59 10.05
C PHE A 95 9.42 20.39 9.32
N LEU A 96 8.44 19.78 9.98
CA LEU A 96 7.12 19.49 9.36
C LEU A 96 6.34 20.76 9.03
N SER A 97 6.61 21.89 9.67
CA SER A 97 5.99 23.17 9.32
C SER A 97 6.43 23.70 7.96
N GLN A 98 7.54 23.23 7.43
CA GLN A 98 8.05 23.60 6.11
C GLN A 98 7.41 22.80 4.98
N LEU A 99 6.76 21.68 5.30
CA LEU A 99 6.23 20.72 4.33
C LEU A 99 4.72 20.90 4.18
N GLY A 100 4.25 20.96 2.93
CA GLY A 100 2.81 20.96 2.63
C GLY A 100 2.29 19.51 2.62
N LEU A 101 1.15 19.28 3.26
CA LEU A 101 0.47 17.97 3.26
C LEU A 101 -0.97 18.15 2.81
N LYS A 102 -1.42 17.27 1.90
CA LYS A 102 -2.81 17.21 1.44
C LYS A 102 -3.33 15.80 1.56
N VAL A 103 -4.57 15.66 2.00
CA VAL A 103 -5.27 14.38 2.10
C VAL A 103 -6.64 14.49 1.47
N GLN A 104 -6.99 13.53 0.63
CA GLN A 104 -8.33 13.38 0.06
C GLN A 104 -8.72 11.91 -0.02
N LYS A 105 -10.02 11.63 -0.09
CA LYS A 105 -10.46 10.28 -0.43
C LYS A 105 -10.27 10.04 -1.92
N SER A 106 -9.68 8.90 -2.30
CA SER A 106 -9.33 8.60 -3.69
C SER A 106 -10.54 8.56 -4.64
N GLU A 107 -11.72 8.23 -4.14
CA GLU A 107 -12.94 8.07 -4.93
C GLU A 107 -13.81 9.34 -4.98
N GLU A 108 -13.53 10.34 -4.16
CA GLU A 108 -14.35 11.55 -3.98
C GLU A 108 -13.63 12.82 -4.41
N ASN A 109 -13.04 12.83 -5.60
CA ASN A 109 -12.26 13.98 -6.16
C ASN A 109 -13.03 15.30 -6.18
N GLU A 110 -14.37 15.27 -6.09
CA GLU A 110 -15.22 16.48 -6.14
C GLU A 110 -15.49 17.11 -4.76
N MET A 111 -15.19 16.41 -3.65
CA MET A 111 -15.49 16.89 -2.30
C MET A 111 -14.39 17.75 -1.67
N GLY A 112 -13.29 17.95 -2.37
CA GLY A 112 -12.16 18.74 -1.87
C GLY A 112 -11.25 17.95 -0.93
N TYR A 113 -10.23 18.64 -0.40
CA TYR A 113 -9.29 18.04 0.53
C TYR A 113 -9.88 17.90 1.93
N MET A 114 -9.67 16.74 2.53
CA MET A 114 -9.94 16.51 3.94
C MET A 114 -8.91 17.20 4.84
N PHE A 115 -7.71 17.42 4.29
CA PHE A 115 -6.62 18.13 4.92
C PHE A 115 -5.82 18.87 3.84
N ASP A 116 -5.53 20.15 4.06
CA ASP A 116 -4.66 20.96 3.20
C ASP A 116 -3.98 22.03 4.07
N ALA A 117 -2.81 21.69 4.60
CA ALA A 117 -2.06 22.55 5.51
C ALA A 117 -0.58 22.10 5.60
N ALA A 118 0.20 22.78 6.45
CA ALA A 118 1.53 22.29 6.82
C ALA A 118 1.42 20.94 7.56
N ALA A 119 2.38 20.06 7.31
CA ALA A 119 2.36 18.71 7.90
C ALA A 119 2.43 18.71 9.44
N SER A 120 2.88 19.81 10.05
CA SER A 120 2.90 19.98 11.51
C SER A 120 1.55 20.29 12.13
N GLU A 121 0.56 20.69 11.33
CA GLU A 121 -0.72 21.18 11.83
C GLU A 121 -1.74 20.05 11.97
N THR A 122 -2.81 20.31 12.71
CA THR A 122 -4.00 19.45 12.75
C THR A 122 -5.07 19.91 11.76
N ALA A 123 -5.13 21.23 11.50
CA ALA A 123 -6.01 21.88 10.53
C ALA A 123 -7.44 21.28 10.51
N GLN A 124 -7.91 20.78 9.37
CA GLN A 124 -9.25 20.21 9.22
C GLN A 124 -9.44 18.86 9.95
N LEU A 125 -8.35 18.22 10.40
CA LEU A 125 -8.36 16.96 11.16
C LEU A 125 -8.15 17.14 12.67
N THR A 126 -8.39 18.36 13.21
CA THR A 126 -8.29 18.61 14.65
C THR A 126 -9.30 17.77 15.46
N ASP A 127 -10.50 17.65 14.94
CA ASP A 127 -11.54 16.77 15.47
C ASP A 127 -11.69 15.51 14.64
N TRP A 128 -12.47 14.54 15.14
CA TRP A 128 -12.76 13.30 14.44
C TRP A 128 -13.53 13.55 13.13
N VAL A 129 -12.91 13.30 12.00
CA VAL A 129 -13.50 13.39 10.67
C VAL A 129 -13.99 12.01 10.23
N TYR A 130 -15.26 11.94 9.83
CA TYR A 130 -15.90 10.71 9.38
C TYR A 130 -15.40 10.29 7.99
N LEU A 131 -14.90 9.07 7.88
CA LEU A 131 -14.41 8.50 6.62
C LEU A 131 -15.47 7.68 5.87
N GLY A 132 -16.40 7.06 6.58
CA GLY A 132 -17.44 6.24 5.98
C GLY A 132 -17.87 5.07 6.85
N ILE A 133 -18.81 4.27 6.30
CA ILE A 133 -19.19 2.97 6.85
C ILE A 133 -18.48 1.91 6.03
N LEU A 134 -17.71 1.07 6.71
CA LEU A 134 -17.05 -0.08 6.10
C LEU A 134 -17.73 -1.36 6.58
N TYR A 135 -18.28 -2.10 5.64
CA TYR A 135 -18.75 -3.47 5.86
C TYR A 135 -17.55 -4.40 5.98
N SER A 136 -17.74 -5.64 6.41
CA SER A 136 -16.69 -6.65 6.44
C SER A 136 -16.05 -6.79 5.06
N GLY A 137 -14.73 -6.73 4.98
CA GLY A 137 -13.96 -6.71 3.74
C GLY A 137 -13.92 -5.37 3.01
N GLY A 138 -14.74 -4.38 3.41
CA GLY A 138 -14.75 -3.05 2.81
C GLY A 138 -13.52 -2.21 3.15
N GLU A 139 -13.20 -1.27 2.28
CA GLU A 139 -12.04 -0.39 2.44
C GLU A 139 -12.35 1.04 1.99
N VAL A 140 -11.57 1.99 2.48
CA VAL A 140 -11.51 3.38 2.02
C VAL A 140 -10.07 3.73 1.70
N ASN A 141 -9.86 4.38 0.58
CA ASN A 141 -8.55 4.79 0.11
C ASN A 141 -8.37 6.30 0.30
N LEU A 142 -7.25 6.69 0.86
CA LEU A 142 -6.82 8.07 1.06
C LEU A 142 -5.59 8.33 0.20
N ASP A 143 -5.65 9.35 -0.66
CA ASP A 143 -4.49 9.86 -1.37
C ASP A 143 -3.85 10.96 -0.52
N VAL A 144 -2.60 10.74 -0.13
CA VAL A 144 -1.81 11.67 0.68
C VAL A 144 -0.69 12.21 -0.17
N SER A 145 -0.66 13.52 -0.36
CA SER A 145 0.38 14.22 -1.14
C SER A 145 1.23 15.08 -0.23
N LEU A 146 2.53 14.84 -0.26
CA LEU A 146 3.55 15.64 0.41
C LEU A 146 4.22 16.56 -0.61
N THR A 147 4.32 17.85 -0.29
CA THR A 147 5.06 18.84 -1.10
C THR A 147 6.20 19.41 -0.28
N VAL A 148 7.40 19.34 -0.85
CA VAL A 148 8.64 19.92 -0.29
C VAL A 148 8.95 21.20 -1.04
N PRO A 149 8.93 22.38 -0.39
CA PRO A 149 9.28 23.65 -1.05
C PRO A 149 10.69 23.62 -1.64
N VAL A 150 10.88 24.28 -2.77
CA VAL A 150 12.21 24.39 -3.42
C VAL A 150 13.20 25.20 -2.58
N GLU A 151 12.67 26.07 -1.70
CA GLU A 151 13.43 26.94 -0.80
C GLU A 151 13.79 26.26 0.53
N LEU A 152 13.47 24.97 0.72
CA LEU A 152 13.77 24.26 1.96
C LEU A 152 15.26 24.35 2.29
N ASP A 153 15.58 24.90 3.46
CA ASP A 153 16.94 25.17 3.89
C ASP A 153 17.72 23.89 4.18
N ASN A 154 19.01 23.91 3.92
CA ASN A 154 19.95 22.82 4.19
C ASN A 154 20.03 22.43 5.69
N GLN A 155 19.58 23.28 6.60
CA GLN A 155 19.48 22.95 8.03
C GLN A 155 18.57 21.74 8.29
N PHE A 156 17.63 21.45 7.37
CA PHE A 156 16.71 20.32 7.47
C PHE A 156 17.23 19.04 6.79
N GLN A 157 18.46 19.07 6.27
CA GLN A 157 19.08 17.91 5.65
C GLN A 157 19.16 16.73 6.62
N ASN A 158 18.72 15.55 6.19
CA ASN A 158 18.67 14.32 7.00
C ASN A 158 17.77 14.39 8.25
N GLN A 159 16.86 15.36 8.33
CA GLN A 159 15.87 15.36 9.39
C GLN A 159 14.74 14.38 9.11
N ILE A 160 14.18 13.82 10.19
CA ILE A 160 13.01 12.96 10.17
C ILE A 160 11.92 13.65 10.96
N GLY A 161 10.75 13.83 10.35
CA GLY A 161 9.57 14.37 11.00
C GLY A 161 8.57 13.26 11.33
N TYR A 162 8.01 13.31 12.52
CA TYR A 162 6.95 12.42 12.96
C TYR A 162 5.67 13.21 13.15
N LEU A 163 4.58 12.76 12.52
CA LEU A 163 3.23 13.27 12.76
C LEU A 163 2.36 12.13 13.27
N ASP A 164 1.38 12.45 14.10
CA ASP A 164 0.49 11.46 14.67
C ASP A 164 -0.92 11.57 14.08
N TRP A 165 -1.38 10.46 13.50
CA TRP A 165 -2.76 10.25 13.11
C TRP A 165 -3.38 9.17 13.96
N GLU A 166 -4.63 9.40 14.34
CA GLU A 166 -5.42 8.42 15.06
C GLU A 166 -6.62 7.98 14.22
N PHE A 167 -6.89 6.68 14.28
CA PHE A 167 -8.09 6.08 13.72
C PHE A 167 -9.00 5.61 14.85
N ARG A 168 -10.29 5.82 14.66
CA ARG A 168 -11.31 5.35 15.59
C ARG A 168 -12.45 4.70 14.82
N ILE A 169 -13.02 3.66 15.42
CA ILE A 169 -14.20 2.99 14.89
C ILE A 169 -15.34 2.99 15.92
N GLU A 170 -16.55 2.86 15.38
CA GLU A 170 -17.75 2.49 16.13
C GLU A 170 -18.33 1.26 15.46
N GLU A 171 -18.39 0.15 16.20
CA GLU A 171 -18.92 -1.13 15.70
C GLU A 171 -20.44 -1.18 15.75
N PHE A 172 -21.03 -1.76 14.70
CA PHE A 172 -22.46 -2.05 14.62
C PHE A 172 -22.64 -3.48 14.09
N PRO A 173 -23.67 -4.20 14.55
CA PRO A 173 -24.01 -5.47 13.95
C PRO A 173 -24.43 -5.24 12.49
N ALA A 174 -23.99 -6.13 11.60
CA ALA A 174 -24.48 -6.13 10.22
C ALA A 174 -25.96 -6.52 10.19
N GLU A 175 -26.74 -5.85 9.36
CA GLU A 175 -28.15 -6.12 9.15
C GLU A 175 -28.33 -7.07 7.94
N PRO A 176 -29.44 -7.82 7.86
CA PRO A 176 -29.67 -8.76 6.76
C PRO A 176 -29.66 -8.11 5.35
N ASP A 177 -30.05 -6.83 5.28
CA ASP A 177 -30.13 -6.07 4.05
C ASP A 177 -28.84 -5.28 3.73
N ASP A 178 -27.82 -5.37 4.58
CA ASP A 178 -26.54 -4.73 4.34
C ASP A 178 -25.82 -5.37 3.12
N PRO A 179 -25.05 -4.58 2.36
CA PRO A 179 -24.21 -5.11 1.29
C PRO A 179 -23.32 -6.24 1.81
N GLN A 180 -23.45 -7.40 1.18
CA GLN A 180 -22.52 -8.50 1.48
C GLN A 180 -21.14 -8.12 0.95
N PRO A 181 -20.05 -8.44 1.66
CA PRO A 181 -18.72 -8.24 1.15
C PRO A 181 -18.63 -8.91 -0.22
N PRO A 182 -18.02 -8.25 -1.22
CA PRO A 182 -17.77 -8.91 -2.49
C PRO A 182 -17.04 -10.21 -2.17
N GLN A 183 -17.60 -11.34 -2.60
CA GLN A 183 -16.92 -12.62 -2.50
C GLN A 183 -15.73 -12.61 -3.45
N THR A 184 -14.75 -11.79 -3.16
CA THR A 184 -13.45 -11.76 -3.83
C THR A 184 -12.54 -12.86 -3.28
N GLY A 185 -13.12 -14.03 -3.07
CA GLY A 185 -12.35 -15.24 -3.04
C GLY A 185 -12.01 -15.56 -4.49
N ASP A 186 -10.92 -15.03 -5.00
CA ASP A 186 -10.27 -15.69 -6.14
C ASP A 186 -9.84 -17.09 -5.64
N THR A 187 -10.77 -18.03 -5.74
CA THR A 187 -10.56 -19.44 -5.48
C THR A 187 -9.80 -20.10 -6.63
N THR A 188 -9.29 -19.30 -7.58
CA THR A 188 -8.42 -19.82 -8.63
C THR A 188 -7.20 -20.39 -7.95
N PRO A 189 -7.05 -21.73 -7.91
CA PRO A 189 -5.95 -22.33 -7.22
C PRO A 189 -4.67 -22.01 -7.99
N VAL A 190 -4.00 -20.93 -7.59
CA VAL A 190 -2.73 -20.47 -8.19
C VAL A 190 -1.73 -21.64 -8.24
N GLY A 191 -1.79 -22.54 -7.25
CA GLY A 191 -1.02 -23.79 -7.24
C GLY A 191 -1.32 -24.69 -8.45
N LEU A 192 -2.53 -24.72 -8.98
CA LEU A 192 -2.88 -25.50 -10.17
C LEU A 192 -2.21 -24.94 -11.43
N TRP A 193 -2.16 -23.62 -11.57
CA TRP A 193 -1.49 -22.96 -12.69
C TRP A 193 0.03 -23.07 -12.63
N ILE A 194 0.61 -22.96 -11.44
CA ILE A 194 2.04 -23.22 -11.22
C ILE A 194 2.36 -24.68 -11.53
N GLY A 195 1.53 -25.63 -11.09
CA GLY A 195 1.67 -27.04 -11.43
C GLY A 195 1.59 -27.29 -12.94
N ALA A 196 0.64 -26.69 -13.64
CA ALA A 196 0.48 -26.83 -15.09
C ALA A 196 1.68 -26.25 -15.86
N MET A 197 2.24 -25.10 -15.40
CA MET A 197 3.47 -24.56 -15.99
C MET A 197 4.69 -25.48 -15.75
N ALA A 198 4.84 -26.05 -14.57
CA ALA A 198 5.93 -26.96 -14.27
C ALA A 198 5.86 -28.24 -15.13
N VAL A 199 4.66 -28.81 -15.30
CA VAL A 199 4.43 -29.98 -16.16
C VAL A 199 4.73 -29.69 -17.62
N SER A 200 4.30 -28.53 -18.14
CA SER A 200 4.60 -28.13 -19.52
C SER A 200 6.09 -27.93 -19.78
N ALA A 201 6.78 -27.30 -18.82
CA ALA A 201 8.24 -27.15 -18.90
C ALA A 201 8.95 -28.51 -18.90
N PHE A 202 8.48 -29.46 -18.08
CA PHE A 202 9.04 -30.80 -18.02
C PHE A 202 8.82 -31.58 -19.32
N ILE A 203 7.65 -31.50 -19.94
CA ILE A 203 7.35 -32.11 -21.25
C ILE A 203 8.27 -31.53 -22.34
N ILE A 204 8.49 -30.22 -22.37
CA ILE A 204 9.37 -29.58 -23.34
C ILE A 204 10.80 -30.10 -23.18
N ILE A 205 11.28 -30.22 -21.94
CA ILE A 205 12.61 -30.76 -21.67
C ILE A 205 12.74 -32.20 -22.19
N ILE A 206 11.75 -33.05 -21.91
CA ILE A 206 11.72 -34.44 -22.40
C ILE A 206 11.76 -34.49 -23.92
N LEU A 207 10.94 -33.70 -24.61
CA LEU A 207 10.92 -33.66 -26.07
C LEU A 207 12.25 -33.19 -26.67
N LEU A 208 12.91 -32.25 -26.03
CA LEU A 208 14.25 -31.81 -26.44
C LEU A 208 15.31 -32.90 -26.25
N PHE A 209 15.19 -33.70 -25.20
CA PHE A 209 16.09 -34.86 -24.97
C PHE A 209 15.88 -35.95 -26.02
N PHE A 210 14.64 -36.30 -26.36
CA PHE A 210 14.36 -37.30 -27.39
C PHE A 210 14.82 -36.84 -28.78
N LYS A 211 14.56 -35.58 -29.15
CA LYS A 211 15.03 -35.01 -30.41
C LYS A 211 16.59 -35.01 -30.52
N LYS A 212 17.27 -34.83 -29.40
CA LYS A 212 18.74 -34.87 -29.37
C LYS A 212 19.26 -36.30 -29.56
N LYS A 213 18.56 -37.31 -29.06
CA LYS A 213 18.94 -38.72 -29.20
C LYS A 213 18.79 -39.20 -30.66
N GLU A 214 17.69 -38.86 -31.35
CA GLU A 214 17.48 -39.15 -32.76
C GLU A 214 18.57 -38.56 -33.67
N GLN A 215 19.08 -37.36 -33.33
CA GLN A 215 20.18 -36.72 -34.11
C GLN A 215 21.55 -37.31 -33.86
N GLN A 216 21.73 -38.17 -32.86
CA GLN A 216 23.01 -38.87 -32.58
C GLN A 216 23.07 -40.28 -33.18
N GLU A 217 21.90 -40.83 -33.55
CA GLU A 217 21.78 -42.17 -34.15
C GLU A 217 21.64 -42.14 -35.68
N ALA A 218 21.56 -40.94 -36.30
CA ALA A 218 21.56 -40.74 -37.75
C ALA A 218 22.93 -40.19 -38.22
#